data_c00a7717fb2f4935e3e1e4eb5772e0f8
#
_entry.id   c00a7717fb2f4935e3e1e4eb5772e0f8
#
_cell.length_a   1.000
_cell.length_b   1.000
_cell.length_c   1.000
_cell.angle_alpha   90.00
_cell.angle_beta   90.00
_cell.angle_gamma   90.00
#
_symmetry.space_group_name_H-M   'P 1'
#
loop_
_entity.id
_entity.type
_entity.pdbx_description
1 polymer ?
#
loop_
_entity_poly.entity_id
_entity_poly.type
_entity_poly.pdbx_seq_one_letter_code
_entity_poly.pdbx_strand_id
1 'polypeptide(L)'
;MTDSAFAFGLGVGTDNTKGGWLVVFFAQPLLAPPAELAEIVAGFQSGAALDKTQLQTLQSALAGAGADSQARLASQLVETGRPAIAVVLATDSPPANVPEGYLKLHLLSHRLVKPHETNLEGLFGILPNVAWTSEGAIDIAELAERQLAARLRGEVLEVSCVDKFPKMTNYVVPGGVRIAHTARVRLGAYLGEGTTIMHEGFVNFNAGTQGPGMIEGRISAGVFVEAGSDLGGGCSTMGTLSGGGNIVISVGRECLFGAIAGIGIPVGDRWRGGAG
;
A
#
# COMPACT_ATOMS: atom_id res chain seq x y z
N MET A 1 27.60 -2.88 16.47
CA MET A 1 26.67 -1.98 15.77
C MET A 1 25.39 -2.76 15.62
N THR A 2 24.35 -2.42 16.35
CA THR A 2 23.02 -3.02 16.18
C THR A 2 22.54 -2.60 14.80
N ASP A 3 22.33 -3.56 13.89
CA ASP A 3 21.78 -3.28 12.56
C ASP A 3 20.44 -2.56 12.75
N SER A 4 20.27 -1.43 12.07
CA SER A 4 18.99 -0.69 12.03
C SER A 4 17.92 -1.62 11.50
N ALA A 5 16.73 -1.64 12.11
CA ALA A 5 15.59 -2.36 11.57
C ALA A 5 15.27 -1.88 10.14
N PHE A 6 14.71 -2.76 9.32
CA PHE A 6 14.31 -2.40 7.94
C PHE A 6 13.23 -1.32 7.93
N ALA A 7 12.17 -1.51 8.70
CA ALA A 7 11.06 -0.57 8.74
C ALA A 7 10.28 -0.67 10.05
N PHE A 8 9.53 0.39 10.34
CA PHE A 8 8.62 0.42 11.46
C PHE A 8 7.37 1.26 11.16
N GLY A 9 6.27 0.93 11.84
CA GLY A 9 5.04 1.73 11.79
C GLY A 9 4.16 1.56 13.03
N LEU A 10 3.55 2.67 13.43
CA LEU A 10 2.40 2.67 14.34
C LEU A 10 1.14 2.84 13.49
N GLY A 11 0.18 1.94 13.65
CA GLY A 11 -1.00 1.90 12.80
C GLY A 11 -2.30 1.77 13.57
N VAL A 12 -3.38 2.18 12.92
CA VAL A 12 -4.76 1.92 13.33
C VAL A 12 -5.40 1.00 12.29
N GLY A 13 -6.14 0.00 12.76
CA GLY A 13 -6.68 -1.01 11.85
C GLY A 13 -8.16 -1.28 12.05
N THR A 14 -8.61 -2.26 11.29
CA THR A 14 -9.92 -2.88 11.42
C THR A 14 -9.70 -4.38 11.50
N ASP A 15 -10.33 -5.00 12.46
CA ASP A 15 -10.40 -6.44 12.65
C ASP A 15 -11.82 -6.95 12.39
N ASN A 16 -11.95 -8.24 12.18
CA ASN A 16 -13.24 -8.91 12.13
C ASN A 16 -13.70 -9.30 13.54
N THR A 17 -14.91 -9.80 13.67
CA THR A 17 -15.51 -10.24 14.95
C THR A 17 -14.75 -11.36 15.66
N LYS A 18 -13.79 -12.01 14.96
CA LYS A 18 -12.91 -13.06 15.51
C LYS A 18 -11.53 -12.52 15.92
N GLY A 19 -11.31 -11.19 15.82
CA GLY A 19 -10.05 -10.53 16.15
C GLY A 19 -8.96 -10.67 15.07
N GLY A 20 -9.32 -11.13 13.86
CA GLY A 20 -8.39 -11.19 12.73
C GLY A 20 -8.27 -9.85 12.02
N TRP A 21 -7.04 -9.38 11.79
CA TRP A 21 -6.80 -8.14 11.07
C TRP A 21 -7.30 -8.21 9.63
N LEU A 22 -8.10 -7.22 9.22
CA LEU A 22 -8.54 -7.01 7.85
C LEU A 22 -7.64 -6.02 7.13
N VAL A 23 -7.37 -4.89 7.77
CA VAL A 23 -6.61 -3.76 7.21
C VAL A 23 -5.87 -3.01 8.31
N VAL A 24 -4.78 -2.33 7.95
CA VAL A 24 -4.07 -1.40 8.83
C VAL A 24 -3.65 -0.14 8.05
N PHE A 25 -3.88 1.02 8.66
CA PHE A 25 -3.43 2.31 8.15
C PHE A 25 -2.21 2.78 8.94
N PHE A 26 -1.12 3.05 8.24
CA PHE A 26 0.12 3.62 8.79
C PHE A 26 0.30 5.05 8.28
N ALA A 27 0.03 6.04 9.12
CA ALA A 27 0.12 7.44 8.72
C ALA A 27 1.56 7.92 8.50
N GLN A 28 2.49 7.36 9.24
CA GLN A 28 3.91 7.78 9.26
C GLN A 28 4.83 6.57 9.34
N PRO A 29 4.86 5.70 8.31
CA PRO A 29 5.80 4.58 8.28
C PRO A 29 7.23 5.10 8.13
N LEU A 30 8.19 4.44 8.76
CA LEU A 30 9.61 4.78 8.65
C LEU A 30 10.38 3.62 8.02
N LEU A 31 11.25 3.95 7.07
CA LEU A 31 12.27 3.08 6.52
C LEU A 31 13.58 3.33 7.28
N ALA A 32 14.33 2.28 7.61
CA ALA A 32 15.57 2.36 8.35
C ALA A 32 15.49 3.28 9.59
N PRO A 33 14.54 3.02 10.52
CA PRO A 33 14.36 3.87 11.70
C PRO A 33 15.62 3.88 12.57
N PRO A 34 15.84 4.93 13.39
CA PRO A 34 16.88 4.91 14.41
C PRO A 34 16.76 3.65 15.29
N ALA A 35 17.90 3.00 15.63
CA ALA A 35 17.90 1.74 16.37
C ALA A 35 17.16 1.85 17.71
N GLU A 36 17.39 2.93 18.47
CA GLU A 36 16.69 3.18 19.73
C GLU A 36 15.15 3.21 19.56
N LEU A 37 14.66 3.85 18.49
CA LEU A 37 13.24 3.90 18.19
C LEU A 37 12.69 2.52 17.84
N ALA A 38 13.42 1.75 17.05
CA ALA A 38 13.04 0.40 16.68
C ALA A 38 12.98 -0.53 17.92
N GLU A 39 13.95 -0.42 18.83
CA GLU A 39 13.98 -1.20 20.07
C GLU A 39 12.78 -0.86 20.99
N ILE A 40 12.46 0.43 21.16
CA ILE A 40 11.30 0.86 21.94
C ILE A 40 10.03 0.20 21.38
N VAL A 41 9.79 0.31 20.06
CA VAL A 41 8.57 -0.17 19.43
C VAL A 41 8.53 -1.70 19.37
N ALA A 42 9.66 -2.37 19.22
CA ALA A 42 9.75 -3.83 19.25
C ALA A 42 9.25 -4.43 20.58
N GLY A 43 9.43 -3.72 21.68
CA GLY A 43 8.91 -4.11 22.99
C GLY A 43 7.37 -4.17 23.06
N PHE A 44 6.66 -3.58 22.10
CA PHE A 44 5.20 -3.56 22.02
C PHE A 44 4.66 -4.41 20.84
N GLN A 45 5.53 -5.02 20.08
CA GLN A 45 5.13 -5.82 18.92
C GLN A 45 4.64 -7.21 19.38
N SER A 46 3.33 -7.41 19.39
CA SER A 46 2.71 -8.67 19.78
C SER A 46 1.89 -9.34 18.67
N GLY A 47 1.75 -8.69 17.51
CA GLY A 47 0.82 -9.11 16.44
C GLY A 47 -0.65 -8.85 16.75
N ALA A 48 -0.97 -8.51 18.01
CA ALA A 48 -2.30 -8.14 18.48
C ALA A 48 -2.45 -6.63 18.64
N ALA A 49 -3.69 -6.17 18.79
CA ALA A 49 -3.96 -4.77 19.09
C ALA A 49 -3.41 -4.39 20.47
N LEU A 50 -2.83 -3.20 20.54
CA LEU A 50 -2.32 -2.62 21.78
C LEU A 50 -3.50 -2.09 22.63
N ASP A 51 -3.45 -2.34 23.90
CA ASP A 51 -4.40 -1.72 24.85
C ASP A 51 -4.00 -0.27 25.16
N LYS A 52 -4.91 0.43 25.86
CA LYS A 52 -4.71 1.84 26.21
C LYS A 52 -3.47 2.06 27.07
N THR A 53 -3.17 1.16 28.00
CA THR A 53 -2.01 1.26 28.90
C THR A 53 -0.70 1.08 28.14
N GLN A 54 -0.66 0.10 27.22
CA GLN A 54 0.48 -0.12 26.34
C GLN A 54 0.74 1.10 25.44
N LEU A 55 -0.31 1.68 24.84
CA LEU A 55 -0.20 2.88 24.02
C LEU A 55 0.31 4.10 24.80
N GLN A 56 -0.15 4.31 26.04
CA GLN A 56 0.35 5.38 26.91
C GLN A 56 1.81 5.19 27.29
N THR A 57 2.20 3.95 27.59
CA THR A 57 3.59 3.61 27.89
C THR A 57 4.48 3.83 26.66
N LEU A 58 4.03 3.38 25.49
CA LEU A 58 4.72 3.60 24.22
C LEU A 58 4.88 5.09 23.91
N GLN A 59 3.81 5.88 24.06
CA GLN A 59 3.84 7.33 23.88
C GLN A 59 4.91 7.99 24.77
N SER A 60 4.96 7.62 26.06
CA SER A 60 5.92 8.17 27.02
C SER A 60 7.36 7.79 26.66
N ALA A 61 7.60 6.55 26.24
CA ALA A 61 8.91 6.08 25.81
C ALA A 61 9.39 6.80 24.55
N LEU A 62 8.50 6.98 23.55
CA LEU A 62 8.80 7.71 22.31
C LEU A 62 9.13 9.19 22.58
N ALA A 63 8.36 9.84 23.46
CA ALA A 63 8.64 11.23 23.88
C ALA A 63 9.99 11.35 24.60
N GLY A 64 10.31 10.40 25.47
CA GLY A 64 11.59 10.34 26.19
C GLY A 64 12.80 10.17 25.24
N ALA A 65 12.62 9.49 24.13
CA ALA A 65 13.63 9.32 23.07
C ALA A 65 13.67 10.48 22.06
N GLY A 66 12.89 11.56 22.27
CA GLY A 66 12.84 12.71 21.34
C GLY A 66 12.11 12.42 20.01
N ALA A 67 11.38 11.31 19.90
CA ALA A 67 10.61 10.95 18.72
C ALA A 67 9.22 11.61 18.73
N ASP A 68 9.17 12.94 18.79
CA ASP A 68 7.95 13.73 19.02
C ASP A 68 6.82 13.45 18.03
N SER A 69 7.15 13.22 16.77
CA SER A 69 6.16 12.91 15.73
C SER A 69 5.46 11.59 16.03
N GLN A 70 6.21 10.56 16.39
CA GLN A 70 5.69 9.24 16.71
C GLN A 70 4.97 9.21 18.06
N ALA A 71 5.47 10.00 19.03
CA ALA A 71 4.80 10.18 20.32
C ALA A 71 3.42 10.85 20.15
N ARG A 72 3.31 11.87 19.29
CA ARG A 72 2.01 12.47 18.94
C ARG A 72 1.07 11.49 18.28
N LEU A 73 1.58 10.68 17.35
CA LEU A 73 0.77 9.62 16.71
C LEU A 73 0.28 8.61 17.75
N ALA A 74 1.15 8.14 18.64
CA ALA A 74 0.76 7.23 19.72
C ALA A 74 -0.32 7.84 20.63
N SER A 75 -0.23 9.14 20.96
CA SER A 75 -1.27 9.87 21.71
C SER A 75 -2.62 9.84 21.00
N GLN A 76 -2.65 10.09 19.69
CA GLN A 76 -3.89 10.02 18.90
C GLN A 76 -4.49 8.60 18.90
N LEU A 77 -3.63 7.58 18.86
CA LEU A 77 -4.06 6.18 18.91
C LEU A 77 -4.67 5.81 20.30
N VAL A 78 -4.18 6.42 21.39
CA VAL A 78 -4.79 6.25 22.73
C VAL A 78 -6.26 6.71 22.77
N GLU A 79 -6.58 7.75 22.02
CA GLU A 79 -7.91 8.40 22.07
C GLU A 79 -8.93 7.79 21.10
N THR A 80 -8.46 7.03 20.10
CA THR A 80 -9.36 6.60 19.01
C THR A 80 -10.33 5.50 19.39
N GLY A 81 -10.05 4.66 20.38
CA GLY A 81 -10.84 3.46 20.70
C GLY A 81 -10.84 2.39 19.58
N ARG A 82 -10.10 2.60 18.48
CA ARG A 82 -9.94 1.63 17.39
C ARG A 82 -8.74 0.74 17.67
N PRO A 83 -8.71 -0.51 17.11
CA PRO A 83 -7.53 -1.36 17.22
C PRO A 83 -6.28 -0.65 16.70
N ALA A 84 -5.27 -0.52 17.55
CA ALA A 84 -3.96 0.06 17.20
C ALA A 84 -2.87 -1.01 17.29
N ILE A 85 -1.83 -0.88 16.46
CA ILE A 85 -0.75 -1.86 16.40
C ILE A 85 0.61 -1.21 16.18
N ALA A 86 1.64 -1.81 16.79
CA ALA A 86 3.04 -1.52 16.51
C ALA A 86 3.65 -2.65 15.66
N VAL A 87 4.35 -2.29 14.59
CA VAL A 87 5.03 -3.25 13.70
C VAL A 87 6.47 -2.81 13.51
N VAL A 88 7.41 -3.73 13.74
CA VAL A 88 8.84 -3.56 13.42
C VAL A 88 9.24 -4.71 12.51
N LEU A 89 9.83 -4.40 11.37
CA LEU A 89 10.46 -5.34 10.48
C LEU A 89 11.97 -5.28 10.71
N ALA A 90 12.53 -6.26 11.40
CA ALA A 90 13.97 -6.30 11.66
C ALA A 90 14.76 -6.41 10.35
N THR A 91 14.25 -7.17 9.40
CA THR A 91 14.82 -7.37 8.07
C THR A 91 13.73 -7.29 7.01
N ASP A 92 14.09 -7.17 5.74
CA ASP A 92 13.14 -7.23 4.62
C ASP A 92 12.78 -8.68 4.25
N SER A 93 12.26 -9.43 5.22
CA SER A 93 11.71 -10.78 5.00
C SER A 93 10.31 -10.74 4.39
N PRO A 94 9.79 -11.86 3.81
CA PRO A 94 8.39 -11.97 3.45
C PRO A 94 7.48 -11.57 4.61
N PRO A 95 6.37 -10.83 4.37
CA PRO A 95 5.46 -10.45 5.45
C PRO A 95 4.78 -11.70 6.05
N ALA A 96 4.75 -11.80 7.38
CA ALA A 96 4.18 -12.94 8.08
C ALA A 96 2.68 -12.80 8.37
N ASN A 97 2.14 -11.57 8.32
CA ASN A 97 0.77 -11.26 8.71
C ASN A 97 0.25 -10.00 7.99
N VAL A 98 -1.06 -9.72 8.14
CA VAL A 98 -1.71 -8.57 7.50
C VAL A 98 -1.06 -7.23 7.88
N PRO A 99 -0.79 -6.91 9.16
CA PRO A 99 -0.11 -5.66 9.52
C PRO A 99 1.24 -5.46 8.84
N GLU A 100 2.09 -6.48 8.77
CA GLU A 100 3.39 -6.40 8.08
C GLU A 100 3.22 -6.18 6.57
N GLY A 101 2.26 -6.86 5.96
CA GLY A 101 1.90 -6.68 4.55
C GLY A 101 1.46 -5.24 4.27
N TYR A 102 0.59 -4.69 5.12
CA TYR A 102 0.13 -3.30 4.98
C TYR A 102 1.26 -2.29 5.21
N LEU A 103 2.18 -2.54 6.15
CA LEU A 103 3.35 -1.66 6.33
C LEU A 103 4.17 -1.58 5.05
N LYS A 104 4.50 -2.72 4.43
CA LYS A 104 5.24 -2.75 3.16
C LYS A 104 4.51 -2.06 2.01
N LEU A 105 3.19 -2.23 1.90
CA LEU A 105 2.39 -1.50 0.91
C LEU A 105 2.42 0.01 1.14
N HIS A 106 2.42 0.46 2.40
CA HIS A 106 2.58 1.88 2.73
C HIS A 106 3.97 2.41 2.38
N LEU A 107 5.04 1.65 2.63
CA LEU A 107 6.39 2.06 2.23
C LEU A 107 6.47 2.38 0.73
N LEU A 108 5.86 1.55 -0.12
CA LEU A 108 5.77 1.78 -1.57
C LEU A 108 4.97 3.05 -1.89
N SER A 109 3.76 3.18 -1.35
CA SER A 109 2.88 4.30 -1.67
C SER A 109 3.35 5.63 -1.08
N HIS A 110 4.11 5.61 0.03
CA HIS A 110 4.81 6.78 0.59
C HIS A 110 6.13 7.10 -0.15
N ARG A 111 6.49 6.34 -1.19
CA ARG A 111 7.74 6.52 -1.96
C ARG A 111 9.02 6.29 -1.13
N LEU A 112 8.94 5.52 -0.06
CA LEU A 112 10.09 5.18 0.77
C LEU A 112 10.92 4.05 0.16
N VAL A 113 10.27 3.16 -0.60
CA VAL A 113 10.90 2.13 -1.42
C VAL A 113 10.25 2.10 -2.80
N LYS A 114 10.99 1.69 -3.82
CA LYS A 114 10.45 1.46 -5.17
C LYS A 114 9.94 0.02 -5.32
N PRO A 115 9.16 -0.27 -6.38
CA PRO A 115 8.87 -1.64 -6.77
C PRO A 115 10.15 -2.48 -6.84
N HIS A 116 10.09 -3.70 -6.30
CA HIS A 116 11.19 -4.66 -6.11
C HIS A 116 12.24 -4.30 -5.04
N GLU A 117 12.13 -3.15 -4.37
CA GLU A 117 13.03 -2.79 -3.27
C GLU A 117 12.49 -3.26 -1.90
N THR A 118 11.40 -4.02 -1.87
CA THR A 118 10.89 -4.69 -0.66
C THR A 118 10.32 -6.06 -1.01
N ASN A 119 10.52 -7.01 -0.10
CA ASN A 119 10.07 -8.39 -0.28
C ASN A 119 8.56 -8.51 0.00
N LEU A 120 7.79 -8.82 -1.03
CA LEU A 120 6.34 -9.02 -0.97
C LEU A 120 5.94 -10.50 -1.24
N GLU A 121 6.89 -11.42 -1.14
CA GLU A 121 6.60 -12.83 -1.34
C GLU A 121 5.50 -13.30 -0.38
N GLY A 122 4.55 -14.09 -0.87
CA GLY A 122 3.43 -14.60 -0.07
C GLY A 122 2.34 -13.58 0.29
N LEU A 123 2.52 -12.27 0.02
CA LEU A 123 1.56 -11.22 0.39
C LEU A 123 0.13 -11.52 -0.06
N PHE A 124 -0.04 -12.05 -1.26
CA PHE A 124 -1.37 -12.38 -1.81
C PHE A 124 -2.10 -13.46 -1.01
N GLY A 125 -1.35 -14.39 -0.39
CA GLY A 125 -1.89 -15.42 0.49
C GLY A 125 -2.29 -14.90 1.87
N ILE A 126 -1.60 -13.87 2.36
CA ILE A 126 -1.78 -13.29 3.70
C ILE A 126 -2.97 -12.33 3.74
N LEU A 127 -3.12 -11.48 2.70
CA LEU A 127 -4.20 -10.49 2.67
C LEU A 127 -5.55 -11.19 2.50
N PRO A 128 -6.54 -10.91 3.39
CA PRO A 128 -7.90 -11.40 3.24
C PRO A 128 -8.59 -10.74 2.05
N ASN A 129 -9.56 -11.42 1.47
CA ASN A 129 -10.51 -10.78 0.57
C ASN A 129 -11.54 -10.03 1.40
N VAL A 130 -11.71 -8.74 1.15
CA VAL A 130 -12.47 -7.80 1.99
C VAL A 130 -13.53 -7.10 1.16
N ALA A 131 -14.71 -6.88 1.72
CA ALA A 131 -15.70 -5.97 1.17
C ALA A 131 -15.34 -4.53 1.59
N TRP A 132 -15.06 -3.67 0.61
CA TRP A 132 -14.78 -2.25 0.80
C TRP A 132 -16.08 -1.48 0.72
N THR A 133 -16.55 -0.96 1.85
CA THR A 133 -17.88 -0.40 1.98
C THR A 133 -17.86 1.06 2.42
N SER A 134 -19.04 1.70 2.44
CA SER A 134 -19.23 3.03 3.03
C SER A 134 -18.93 3.08 4.53
N GLU A 135 -18.95 1.96 5.23
CA GLU A 135 -18.58 1.84 6.65
C GLU A 135 -17.12 1.37 6.86
N GLY A 136 -16.32 1.24 5.78
CA GLY A 136 -14.96 0.75 5.82
C GLY A 136 -14.81 -0.70 5.37
N ALA A 137 -13.75 -1.36 5.82
CA ALA A 137 -13.44 -2.74 5.51
C ALA A 137 -14.30 -3.71 6.32
N ILE A 138 -14.99 -4.63 5.67
CA ILE A 138 -15.84 -5.65 6.30
C ILE A 138 -15.42 -7.03 5.83
N ASP A 139 -15.30 -7.98 6.76
CA ASP A 139 -15.11 -9.40 6.42
C ASP A 139 -16.27 -9.89 5.57
N ILE A 140 -15.98 -10.61 4.48
CA ILE A 140 -17.01 -11.12 3.58
C ILE A 140 -17.99 -12.05 4.31
N ALA A 141 -17.51 -12.78 5.32
CA ALA A 141 -18.36 -13.65 6.12
C ALA A 141 -19.39 -12.87 6.97
N GLU A 142 -19.11 -11.60 7.29
CA GLU A 142 -19.97 -10.72 8.08
C GLU A 142 -20.84 -9.79 7.22
N LEU A 143 -20.55 -9.69 5.93
CA LEU A 143 -21.15 -8.71 5.03
C LEU A 143 -22.68 -8.81 4.94
N ALA A 144 -23.20 -10.02 4.82
CA ALA A 144 -24.65 -10.24 4.64
C ALA A 144 -25.45 -9.75 5.87
N GLU A 145 -24.94 -10.00 7.08
CA GLU A 145 -25.56 -9.54 8.32
C GLU A 145 -25.50 -8.01 8.42
N ARG A 146 -24.37 -7.39 8.08
CA ARG A 146 -24.20 -5.92 8.07
C ARG A 146 -25.13 -5.27 7.03
N GLN A 147 -25.28 -5.86 5.86
CA GLN A 147 -26.23 -5.38 4.84
C GLN A 147 -27.68 -5.48 5.31
N LEU A 148 -28.07 -6.59 5.95
CA LEU A 148 -29.40 -6.73 6.54
C LEU A 148 -29.65 -5.68 7.62
N ALA A 149 -28.70 -5.49 8.53
CA ALA A 149 -28.81 -4.49 9.60
C ALA A 149 -28.99 -3.06 9.04
N ALA A 150 -28.26 -2.69 7.98
CA ALA A 150 -28.46 -1.42 7.30
C ALA A 150 -29.87 -1.30 6.69
N ARG A 151 -30.36 -2.34 6.01
CA ARG A 151 -31.71 -2.35 5.42
C ARG A 151 -32.84 -2.22 6.46
N LEU A 152 -32.67 -2.83 7.63
CA LEU A 152 -33.63 -2.71 8.71
C LEU A 152 -33.70 -1.27 9.29
N ARG A 153 -32.65 -0.46 9.12
CA ARG A 153 -32.64 0.97 9.43
C ARG A 153 -33.10 1.86 8.27
N GLY A 154 -33.47 1.27 7.12
CA GLY A 154 -33.82 2.02 5.93
C GLY A 154 -32.61 2.55 5.13
N GLU A 155 -31.42 2.05 5.38
CA GLU A 155 -30.14 2.48 4.79
C GLU A 155 -29.64 1.48 3.76
N VAL A 156 -28.66 1.89 2.97
CA VAL A 156 -27.91 1.03 2.05
C VAL A 156 -26.45 1.02 2.47
N LEU A 157 -25.95 -0.14 2.87
CA LEU A 157 -24.49 -0.34 2.98
C LEU A 157 -23.94 -0.48 1.57
N GLU A 158 -23.29 0.59 1.07
CA GLU A 158 -22.68 0.59 -0.25
C GLU A 158 -21.40 -0.26 -0.24
N VAL A 159 -21.29 -1.19 -1.18
CA VAL A 159 -20.08 -1.98 -1.44
C VAL A 159 -19.43 -1.46 -2.70
N SER A 160 -18.31 -0.79 -2.58
CA SER A 160 -17.58 -0.20 -3.70
C SER A 160 -16.76 -1.23 -4.48
N CYS A 161 -16.22 -2.23 -3.80
CA CYS A 161 -15.55 -3.38 -4.41
C CYS A 161 -15.32 -4.51 -3.38
N VAL A 162 -14.93 -5.68 -3.90
CA VAL A 162 -14.49 -6.83 -3.11
C VAL A 162 -13.11 -7.23 -3.63
N ASP A 163 -12.07 -7.00 -2.85
CA ASP A 163 -10.68 -7.23 -3.26
C ASP A 163 -9.77 -7.37 -2.03
N LYS A 164 -8.59 -7.94 -2.23
CA LYS A 164 -7.51 -8.00 -1.23
C LYS A 164 -6.82 -6.65 -1.04
N PHE A 165 -6.76 -5.83 -2.09
CA PHE A 165 -6.06 -4.54 -2.08
C PHE A 165 -7.05 -3.37 -2.09
N PRO A 166 -6.92 -2.41 -1.16
CA PRO A 166 -7.70 -1.19 -1.20
C PRO A 166 -7.22 -0.25 -2.31
N LYS A 167 -8.06 0.70 -2.67
CA LYS A 167 -7.61 1.85 -3.44
C LYS A 167 -6.63 2.71 -2.64
N MET A 168 -5.50 3.08 -3.26
CA MET A 168 -4.40 3.80 -2.61
C MET A 168 -4.87 5.10 -1.95
N THR A 169 -5.75 5.85 -2.59
CA THR A 169 -6.19 7.17 -2.14
C THR A 169 -6.97 7.18 -0.83
N ASN A 170 -7.44 6.03 -0.35
CA ASN A 170 -8.02 5.91 0.99
C ASN A 170 -6.95 5.81 2.09
N TYR A 171 -5.68 5.67 1.73
CA TYR A 171 -4.54 5.47 2.63
C TYR A 171 -3.46 6.52 2.40
N VAL A 172 -3.04 6.70 1.15
CA VAL A 172 -1.96 7.61 0.78
C VAL A 172 -2.37 8.38 -0.47
N VAL A 173 -2.20 9.70 -0.44
CA VAL A 173 -2.28 10.55 -1.62
C VAL A 173 -0.95 11.26 -1.77
N PRO A 174 -0.03 10.76 -2.61
CA PRO A 174 1.29 11.38 -2.79
C PRO A 174 1.16 12.79 -3.37
N GLY A 175 2.02 13.70 -2.93
CA GLY A 175 2.07 15.05 -3.50
C GLY A 175 2.48 15.06 -4.98
N GLY A 176 1.99 16.04 -5.74
CA GLY A 176 2.38 16.25 -7.14
C GLY A 176 1.83 15.23 -8.14
N VAL A 177 0.77 14.48 -7.80
CA VAL A 177 0.13 13.51 -8.72
C VAL A 177 -1.31 13.90 -9.07
N ARG A 178 -1.80 13.40 -10.22
CA ARG A 178 -3.21 13.44 -10.61
C ARG A 178 -3.71 12.03 -10.80
N ILE A 179 -4.87 11.69 -10.23
CA ILE A 179 -5.52 10.39 -10.34
C ILE A 179 -6.98 10.62 -10.70
N ALA A 180 -7.35 10.39 -11.96
CA ALA A 180 -8.69 10.70 -12.46
C ALA A 180 -9.74 9.70 -11.96
N HIS A 181 -9.38 8.42 -11.74
CA HIS A 181 -10.26 7.40 -11.19
C HIS A 181 -9.54 6.60 -10.10
N THR A 182 -9.86 6.90 -8.84
CA THR A 182 -9.11 6.40 -7.67
C THR A 182 -9.17 4.88 -7.49
N ALA A 183 -10.26 4.21 -7.91
CA ALA A 183 -10.41 2.76 -7.80
C ALA A 183 -9.41 1.98 -8.67
N ARG A 184 -8.75 2.64 -9.62
CA ARG A 184 -7.79 2.01 -10.54
C ARG A 184 -6.34 2.03 -10.04
N VAL A 185 -6.07 2.59 -8.87
CA VAL A 185 -4.74 2.61 -8.27
C VAL A 185 -4.78 1.90 -6.94
N ARG A 186 -4.07 0.79 -6.83
CA ARG A 186 -4.01 -0.02 -5.61
C ARG A 186 -3.01 0.55 -4.60
N LEU A 187 -3.30 0.40 -3.31
CA LEU A 187 -2.29 0.59 -2.26
C LEU A 187 -1.08 -0.31 -2.55
N GLY A 188 0.12 0.22 -2.38
CA GLY A 188 1.36 -0.42 -2.82
C GLY A 188 1.81 0.00 -4.22
N ALA A 189 1.07 0.88 -4.91
CA ALA A 189 1.56 1.57 -6.09
C ALA A 189 2.55 2.68 -5.71
N TYR A 190 3.62 2.83 -6.49
CA TYR A 190 4.57 3.94 -6.39
C TYR A 190 4.27 4.97 -7.47
N LEU A 191 3.82 6.14 -7.11
CA LEU A 191 3.57 7.23 -8.07
C LEU A 191 4.53 8.39 -7.83
N GLY A 192 5.54 8.53 -8.68
CA GLY A 192 6.49 9.64 -8.63
C GLY A 192 5.81 10.99 -8.93
N GLU A 193 6.46 12.08 -8.55
CA GLU A 193 5.97 13.45 -8.76
C GLU A 193 5.79 13.74 -10.25
N GLY A 194 4.73 14.49 -10.60
CA GLY A 194 4.37 14.77 -11.98
C GLY A 194 3.60 13.66 -12.69
N THR A 195 3.34 12.53 -12.04
CA THR A 195 2.54 11.44 -12.61
C THR A 195 1.07 11.83 -12.74
N THR A 196 0.51 11.58 -13.91
CA THR A 196 -0.93 11.66 -14.17
C THR A 196 -1.47 10.29 -14.54
N ILE A 197 -2.36 9.74 -13.72
CA ILE A 197 -3.13 8.54 -14.04
C ILE A 197 -4.46 9.02 -14.61
N MET A 198 -4.68 8.79 -15.91
CA MET A 198 -5.91 9.13 -16.59
C MET A 198 -7.06 8.20 -16.19
N HIS A 199 -8.27 8.49 -16.64
CA HIS A 199 -9.48 7.78 -16.20
C HIS A 199 -9.38 6.25 -16.45
N GLU A 200 -8.82 5.82 -17.58
CA GLU A 200 -8.65 4.40 -17.93
C GLU A 200 -7.32 3.81 -17.45
N GLY A 201 -6.41 4.63 -16.93
CA GLY A 201 -5.12 4.18 -16.40
C GLY A 201 -5.29 3.29 -15.17
N PHE A 202 -4.46 2.24 -15.07
CA PHE A 202 -4.46 1.31 -13.94
C PHE A 202 -3.04 1.09 -13.44
N VAL A 203 -2.84 1.15 -12.12
CA VAL A 203 -1.56 0.84 -11.49
C VAL A 203 -1.76 -0.18 -10.37
N ASN A 204 -1.07 -1.30 -10.49
CA ASN A 204 -1.12 -2.37 -9.51
C ASN A 204 -0.21 -2.09 -8.30
N PHE A 205 -0.31 -2.89 -7.22
CA PHE A 205 0.69 -2.90 -6.15
C PHE A 205 2.06 -3.37 -6.69
N ASN A 206 3.13 -3.01 -6.00
CA ASN A 206 4.51 -3.29 -6.43
C ASN A 206 4.78 -2.88 -7.89
N ALA A 207 4.16 -1.80 -8.33
CA ALA A 207 4.29 -1.25 -9.67
C ALA A 207 4.22 0.26 -9.60
N GLY A 208 4.59 0.96 -10.64
CA GLY A 208 4.47 2.40 -10.62
C GLY A 208 5.26 3.15 -11.67
N THR A 209 5.39 4.45 -11.41
CA THR A 209 6.06 5.39 -12.30
C THR A 209 7.06 6.23 -11.53
N GLN A 210 8.20 6.56 -12.16
CA GLN A 210 9.15 7.53 -11.61
C GLN A 210 8.60 8.96 -11.70
N GLY A 211 7.72 9.24 -12.69
CA GLY A 211 7.21 10.57 -13.03
C GLY A 211 8.33 11.51 -13.56
N PRO A 212 7.95 12.60 -14.23
CA PRO A 212 6.61 12.86 -14.76
C PRO A 212 6.22 11.87 -15.87
N GLY A 213 4.93 11.73 -16.11
CA GLY A 213 4.40 10.87 -17.18
C GLY A 213 2.89 10.75 -17.15
N MET A 214 2.31 10.37 -18.30
CA MET A 214 0.87 10.21 -18.47
C MET A 214 0.52 8.73 -18.70
N ILE A 215 -0.35 8.20 -17.86
CA ILE A 215 -0.74 6.79 -17.87
C ILE A 215 -2.22 6.66 -18.16
N GLU A 216 -2.55 6.27 -19.39
CA GLU A 216 -3.90 5.86 -19.82
C GLU A 216 -4.02 4.33 -19.95
N GLY A 217 -2.91 3.64 -19.91
CA GLY A 217 -2.79 2.20 -19.98
C GLY A 217 -2.67 1.53 -18.62
N ARG A 218 -2.37 0.23 -18.64
CA ARG A 218 -2.22 -0.61 -17.44
C ARG A 218 -0.76 -0.83 -17.09
N ILE A 219 -0.39 -0.52 -15.84
CA ILE A 219 0.88 -0.93 -15.24
C ILE A 219 0.61 -2.12 -14.33
N SER A 220 1.02 -3.31 -14.76
CA SER A 220 0.84 -4.57 -14.03
C SER A 220 1.84 -4.69 -12.87
N ALA A 221 1.55 -5.57 -11.90
CA ALA A 221 2.43 -5.81 -10.76
C ALA A 221 3.86 -6.16 -11.21
N GLY A 222 4.85 -5.56 -10.57
CA GLY A 222 6.27 -5.71 -10.88
C GLY A 222 6.77 -4.81 -12.01
N VAL A 223 5.93 -3.96 -12.62
CA VAL A 223 6.36 -3.09 -13.72
C VAL A 223 6.65 -1.68 -13.21
N PHE A 224 7.80 -1.14 -13.62
CA PHE A 224 8.17 0.24 -13.34
C PHE A 224 8.39 1.03 -14.63
N VAL A 225 7.81 2.23 -14.68
CA VAL A 225 7.86 3.15 -15.80
C VAL A 225 8.73 4.34 -15.43
N GLU A 226 9.84 4.53 -16.13
CA GLU A 226 10.79 5.60 -15.88
C GLU A 226 10.27 6.97 -16.35
N ALA A 227 10.98 8.03 -15.92
CA ALA A 227 10.58 9.42 -16.11
C ALA A 227 10.37 9.81 -17.57
N GLY A 228 9.37 10.65 -17.83
CA GLY A 228 9.07 11.18 -19.17
C GLY A 228 8.39 10.19 -20.11
N SER A 229 7.92 9.04 -19.58
CA SER A 229 7.32 7.98 -20.40
C SER A 229 5.80 7.98 -20.27
N ASP A 230 5.12 7.85 -21.42
CA ASP A 230 3.68 7.83 -21.54
C ASP A 230 3.17 6.48 -22.04
N LEU A 231 2.09 5.98 -21.41
CA LEU A 231 1.34 4.80 -21.82
C LEU A 231 -0.03 5.21 -22.32
N GLY A 232 -0.26 5.13 -23.62
CA GLY A 232 -1.51 5.51 -24.28
C GLY A 232 -2.69 4.61 -23.90
N GLY A 233 -3.89 5.03 -24.29
CA GLY A 233 -5.14 4.38 -23.91
C GLY A 233 -5.21 2.89 -24.24
N GLY A 234 -5.45 2.06 -23.23
CA GLY A 234 -5.49 0.62 -23.36
C GLY A 234 -4.12 -0.06 -23.59
N CYS A 235 -3.02 0.69 -23.59
CA CYS A 235 -1.67 0.10 -23.54
C CYS A 235 -1.56 -0.83 -22.32
N SER A 236 -0.95 -1.98 -22.49
CA SER A 236 -0.90 -3.00 -21.43
C SER A 236 0.51 -3.55 -21.26
N THR A 237 1.06 -3.39 -20.05
CA THR A 237 2.28 -4.08 -19.67
C THR A 237 1.97 -5.48 -19.14
N MET A 238 2.80 -6.47 -19.44
CA MET A 238 2.72 -7.79 -18.81
C MET A 238 3.39 -7.74 -17.45
N GLY A 239 2.73 -8.30 -16.43
CA GLY A 239 3.35 -8.45 -15.10
C GLY A 239 4.41 -9.55 -15.10
N THR A 240 5.32 -9.48 -14.14
CA THR A 240 6.44 -10.43 -13.98
C THR A 240 5.98 -11.90 -13.90
N LEU A 241 4.79 -12.14 -13.35
CA LEU A 241 4.24 -13.50 -13.18
C LEU A 241 3.51 -14.05 -14.44
N SER A 242 3.25 -13.24 -15.45
CA SER A 242 2.39 -13.62 -16.58
C SER A 242 3.17 -14.24 -17.76
N GLY A 243 4.50 -14.17 -17.76
CA GLY A 243 5.34 -14.53 -18.91
C GLY A 243 6.19 -15.78 -18.75
N GLY A 244 6.04 -16.56 -17.68
CA GLY A 244 6.79 -17.82 -17.49
C GLY A 244 8.30 -17.64 -17.21
N GLY A 245 8.74 -16.49 -16.74
CA GLY A 245 10.15 -16.22 -16.41
C GLY A 245 10.32 -15.14 -15.35
N ASN A 246 11.50 -15.09 -14.72
CA ASN A 246 11.90 -14.09 -13.72
C ASN A 246 12.28 -12.73 -14.35
N ILE A 247 11.76 -12.41 -15.54
CA ILE A 247 12.11 -11.17 -16.22
C ILE A 247 11.24 -10.04 -15.66
N VAL A 248 11.87 -9.05 -15.03
CA VAL A 248 11.21 -7.82 -14.60
C VAL A 248 10.93 -6.96 -15.83
N ILE A 249 9.67 -6.72 -16.12
CA ILE A 249 9.24 -5.82 -17.18
C ILE A 249 9.41 -4.38 -16.71
N SER A 250 10.11 -3.57 -17.51
CA SER A 250 10.30 -2.15 -17.23
C SER A 250 10.16 -1.32 -18.51
N VAL A 251 9.82 -0.06 -18.34
CA VAL A 251 9.77 0.93 -19.42
C VAL A 251 10.81 2.01 -19.12
N GLY A 252 11.77 2.20 -20.02
CA GLY A 252 12.83 3.19 -19.90
C GLY A 252 12.30 4.63 -19.93
N ARG A 253 13.20 5.60 -19.99
CA ARG A 253 12.89 7.04 -19.98
C ARG A 253 12.41 7.53 -21.35
N GLU A 254 11.57 8.56 -21.35
CA GLU A 254 11.13 9.28 -22.56
C GLU A 254 10.51 8.35 -23.63
N CYS A 255 9.86 7.26 -23.18
CA CYS A 255 9.15 6.33 -24.05
C CYS A 255 7.73 6.81 -24.33
N LEU A 256 7.24 6.46 -25.54
CA LEU A 256 5.85 6.71 -25.91
C LEU A 256 5.24 5.44 -26.49
N PHE A 257 4.27 4.88 -25.79
CA PHE A 257 3.48 3.75 -26.27
C PHE A 257 2.09 4.23 -26.68
N GLY A 258 1.75 3.99 -27.94
CA GLY A 258 0.44 4.32 -28.50
C GLY A 258 -0.68 3.49 -27.88
N ALA A 259 -1.91 3.83 -28.24
CA ALA A 259 -3.10 3.13 -27.76
C ALA A 259 -3.01 1.62 -28.12
N ILE A 260 -3.50 0.77 -27.20
CA ILE A 260 -3.60 -0.69 -27.37
C ILE A 260 -2.24 -1.40 -27.51
N ALA A 261 -1.11 -0.70 -27.36
CA ALA A 261 0.21 -1.34 -27.43
C ALA A 261 0.41 -2.35 -26.30
N GLY A 262 1.05 -3.49 -26.60
CA GLY A 262 1.43 -4.51 -25.62
C GLY A 262 2.93 -4.45 -25.31
N ILE A 263 3.30 -4.46 -24.02
CA ILE A 263 4.69 -4.47 -23.57
C ILE A 263 4.92 -5.74 -22.75
N GLY A 264 5.64 -6.71 -23.35
CA GLY A 264 5.92 -8.02 -22.76
C GLY A 264 7.42 -8.27 -22.48
N ILE A 265 8.27 -7.29 -22.76
CA ILE A 265 9.73 -7.33 -22.53
C ILE A 265 10.18 -6.02 -21.89
N PRO A 266 11.30 -5.98 -21.16
CA PRO A 266 11.92 -4.72 -20.76
C PRO A 266 12.30 -3.89 -21.99
N VAL A 267 11.98 -2.60 -21.96
CA VAL A 267 12.34 -1.67 -23.04
C VAL A 267 13.25 -0.57 -22.51
N GLY A 268 14.25 -0.21 -23.31
CA GLY A 268 15.19 0.86 -22.99
C GLY A 268 14.59 2.26 -23.17
N ASP A 269 15.46 3.29 -23.10
CA ASP A 269 15.06 4.69 -23.20
C ASP A 269 14.61 5.06 -24.63
N ARG A 270 13.72 6.07 -24.72
CA ARG A 270 13.24 6.70 -25.97
C ARG A 270 12.61 5.74 -26.98
N TRP A 271 12.04 4.68 -26.48
CA TRP A 271 11.27 3.72 -27.29
C TRP A 271 9.93 4.33 -27.72
N ARG A 272 9.56 4.09 -28.97
CA ARG A 272 8.24 4.44 -29.50
C ARG A 272 7.61 3.19 -30.09
N GLY A 273 6.47 2.78 -29.53
CA GLY A 273 5.70 1.63 -29.96
C GLY A 273 4.25 2.00 -30.18
N GLY A 274 3.61 1.39 -31.17
CA GLY A 274 2.17 1.50 -31.43
C GLY A 274 1.57 0.12 -31.53
N ALA A 275 0.23 0.03 -31.60
CA ALA A 275 -0.45 -1.14 -32.09
C ALA A 275 -0.11 -1.26 -33.57
N GLY A 276 0.61 -2.34 -33.94
CA GLY A 276 0.87 -2.69 -35.33
C GLY A 276 -0.32 -3.36 -35.97
#